data_f7da2c1ea82e00031998f6af8c2b1845
#
_entry.id   f7da2c1ea82e00031998f6af8c2b1845
#
_cell.length_a   1.000
_cell.length_b   1.000
_cell.length_c   1.000
_cell.angle_alpha   90.00
_cell.angle_beta   90.00
_cell.angle_gamma   90.00
#
_symmetry.space_group_name_H-M   'P 1'
#
loop_
_entity.id
_entity.type
_entity.pdbx_description
1 polymer ?
#
loop_
_entity_poly.entity_id
_entity_poly.type
_entity_poly.pdbx_seq_one_letter_code
_entity_poly.pdbx_strand_id
1 'polypeptide(L)'
;MEDWKVLYASKLMTADEAVRQIPDGSRVFFGHAANEPPVLVDALVRNYEQYKDVEIVHWVPMGKGEYCDPKMKGHLRHNAMFVGGPTRKAVQEGRADYTPFFFHQSTRFFSDGTKQKRLIFQPGE
;
A
#
# COMPACT_ATOMS: atom_id res chain seq x y z
N MET A 1 9.34 6.32 32.72
CA MET A 1 8.55 6.59 31.51
C MET A 1 9.51 7.12 30.47
N GLU A 2 9.64 6.41 29.36
CA GLU A 2 10.45 6.89 28.24
C GLU A 2 9.84 8.20 27.71
N ASP A 3 10.67 9.22 27.51
CA ASP A 3 10.16 10.52 27.01
C ASP A 3 9.63 10.29 25.57
N TRP A 4 8.32 10.44 25.38
CA TRP A 4 7.66 10.24 24.09
C TRP A 4 8.28 11.10 22.97
N LYS A 5 8.84 12.27 23.32
CA LYS A 5 9.51 13.17 22.35
C LYS A 5 10.80 12.55 21.82
N VAL A 6 11.55 11.89 22.68
CA VAL A 6 12.77 11.17 22.29
C VAL A 6 12.42 9.98 21.40
N LEU A 7 11.38 9.21 21.80
CA LEU A 7 10.89 8.09 21.01
C LEU A 7 10.37 8.54 19.63
N TYR A 8 9.60 9.62 19.58
CA TYR A 8 9.12 10.19 18.32
C TYR A 8 10.28 10.62 17.42
N ALA A 9 11.21 11.40 17.95
CA ALA A 9 12.38 11.88 17.20
C ALA A 9 13.23 10.72 16.64
N SER A 10 13.37 9.62 17.39
CA SER A 10 14.12 8.44 16.95
C SER A 10 13.45 7.67 15.80
N LYS A 11 12.14 7.84 15.61
CA LYS A 11 11.36 7.19 14.54
C LYS A 11 11.08 8.09 13.35
N LEU A 12 11.36 9.38 13.46
CA LEU A 12 11.14 10.34 12.39
C LEU A 12 12.12 10.09 11.24
N MET A 13 11.58 9.92 10.04
CA MET A 13 12.37 9.66 8.83
C MET A 13 11.66 10.23 7.61
N THR A 14 12.38 10.35 6.50
CA THR A 14 11.80 10.75 5.22
C THR A 14 10.90 9.64 4.66
N ALA A 15 10.01 10.00 3.73
CA ALA A 15 9.15 9.03 3.06
C ALA A 15 9.97 7.98 2.29
N ASP A 16 11.05 8.37 1.64
CA ASP A 16 11.93 7.43 0.94
C ASP A 16 12.63 6.45 1.88
N GLU A 17 13.07 6.91 3.05
CA GLU A 17 13.65 6.04 4.07
C GLU A 17 12.60 5.07 4.64
N ALA A 18 11.38 5.55 4.87
CA ALA A 18 10.29 4.73 5.40
C ALA A 18 9.91 3.60 4.44
N VAL A 19 9.70 3.92 3.15
CA VAL A 19 9.29 2.92 2.16
C VAL A 19 10.40 1.91 1.85
N ARG A 20 11.69 2.28 2.01
CA ARG A 20 12.81 1.34 1.86
C ARG A 20 12.85 0.24 2.91
N GLN A 21 12.11 0.39 4.00
CA GLN A 21 12.02 -0.64 5.03
C GLN A 21 11.00 -1.75 4.71
N ILE A 22 10.25 -1.62 3.61
CA ILE A 22 9.26 -2.61 3.19
C ILE A 22 9.99 -3.88 2.71
N PRO A 23 9.80 -5.02 3.39
CA PRO A 23 10.41 -6.28 2.95
C PRO A 23 9.75 -6.82 1.67
N ASP A 24 10.49 -7.60 0.91
CA ASP A 24 9.96 -8.39 -0.21
C ASP A 24 8.80 -9.29 0.22
N GLY A 25 7.84 -9.50 -0.66
CA GLY A 25 6.66 -10.31 -0.40
C GLY A 25 5.69 -9.72 0.63
N SER A 26 5.86 -8.45 1.01
CA SER A 26 4.97 -7.77 1.95
C SER A 26 3.64 -7.39 1.30
N ARG A 27 2.61 -7.25 2.13
CA ARG A 27 1.36 -6.62 1.76
C ARG A 27 1.29 -5.22 2.37
N VAL A 28 1.19 -4.22 1.54
CA VAL A 28 1.08 -2.81 1.94
C VAL A 28 -0.37 -2.36 1.78
N PHE A 29 -0.96 -1.88 2.86
CA PHE A 29 -2.31 -1.35 2.87
C PHE A 29 -2.27 0.19 2.92
N PHE A 30 -2.99 0.85 2.02
CA PHE A 30 -3.18 2.30 2.04
C PHE A 30 -4.51 2.68 2.67
N GLY A 31 -4.56 3.83 3.33
CA GLY A 31 -5.81 4.48 3.67
C GLY A 31 -6.63 4.74 2.39
N HIS A 32 -7.95 4.58 2.44
CA HIS A 32 -8.78 4.68 1.24
C HIS A 32 -9.35 6.09 1.03
N ALA A 33 -9.73 6.41 -0.19
CA ALA A 33 -10.30 7.68 -0.61
C ALA A 33 -9.39 8.87 -0.20
N ALA A 34 -9.92 9.88 0.47
CA ALA A 34 -9.18 11.06 0.91
C ALA A 34 -8.07 10.75 1.93
N ASN A 35 -8.06 9.54 2.51
CA ASN A 35 -7.04 9.10 3.47
C ASN A 35 -5.84 8.38 2.81
N GLU A 36 -5.77 8.33 1.49
CA GLU A 36 -4.59 7.85 0.77
C GLU A 36 -3.40 8.81 0.99
N PRO A 37 -2.25 8.36 1.53
CA PRO A 37 -1.10 9.22 1.81
C PRO A 37 -0.25 9.45 0.55
N PRO A 38 -0.42 10.54 -0.20
CA PRO A 38 0.21 10.71 -1.50
C PRO A 38 1.73 10.73 -1.43
N VAL A 39 2.31 11.31 -0.38
CA VAL A 39 3.77 11.40 -0.21
C VAL A 39 4.41 10.01 -0.08
N LEU A 40 3.80 9.10 0.68
CA LEU A 40 4.29 7.73 0.84
C LEU A 40 4.04 6.89 -0.42
N VAL A 41 2.90 7.08 -1.09
CA VAL A 41 2.59 6.38 -2.34
C VAL A 41 3.55 6.81 -3.45
N ASP A 42 3.82 8.11 -3.60
CA ASP A 42 4.79 8.62 -4.58
C ASP A 42 6.22 8.12 -4.26
N ALA A 43 6.60 8.04 -2.97
CA ALA A 43 7.88 7.48 -2.57
C ALA A 43 7.98 5.98 -2.88
N LEU A 44 6.91 5.20 -2.63
CA LEU A 44 6.86 3.79 -2.96
C LEU A 44 7.04 3.56 -4.47
N VAL A 45 6.30 4.31 -5.28
CA VAL A 45 6.40 4.24 -6.75
C VAL A 45 7.79 4.64 -7.24
N ARG A 46 8.39 5.68 -6.66
CA ARG A 46 9.73 6.16 -7.04
C ARG A 46 10.83 5.15 -6.72
N ASN A 47 10.67 4.36 -5.66
CA ASN A 47 11.62 3.35 -5.21
C ASN A 47 11.24 1.92 -5.65
N TYR A 48 10.40 1.73 -6.67
CA TYR A 48 9.79 0.44 -7.00
C TYR A 48 10.78 -0.68 -7.31
N GLU A 49 11.94 -0.36 -7.88
CA GLU A 49 12.96 -1.34 -8.31
C GLU A 49 13.58 -2.13 -7.14
N GLN A 50 13.48 -1.58 -5.93
CA GLN A 50 14.00 -2.28 -4.74
C GLN A 50 13.10 -3.40 -4.24
N TYR A 51 11.81 -3.44 -4.66
CA TYR A 51 10.85 -4.41 -4.16
C TYR A 51 10.77 -5.63 -5.05
N LYS A 52 10.45 -6.76 -4.43
CA LYS A 52 10.11 -8.00 -5.10
C LYS A 52 8.81 -8.54 -4.53
N ASP A 53 7.82 -8.73 -5.41
CA ASP A 53 6.51 -9.31 -5.09
C ASP A 53 5.77 -8.60 -3.94
N VAL A 54 5.81 -7.28 -3.86
CA VAL A 54 5.05 -6.50 -2.89
C VAL A 54 3.64 -6.26 -3.40
N GLU A 55 2.65 -6.67 -2.61
CA GLU A 55 1.23 -6.47 -2.91
C GLU A 55 0.72 -5.16 -2.29
N ILE A 56 0.06 -4.35 -3.10
CA ILE A 56 -0.60 -3.12 -2.66
C ILE A 56 -2.10 -3.35 -2.59
N VAL A 57 -2.68 -3.12 -1.43
CA VAL A 57 -4.10 -3.36 -1.17
C VAL A 57 -4.76 -2.09 -0.64
N HIS A 58 -5.86 -1.70 -1.25
CA HIS A 58 -6.76 -0.69 -0.68
C HIS A 58 -8.15 -0.74 -1.33
N TRP A 59 -9.11 -0.01 -0.75
CA TRP A 59 -10.48 0.00 -1.26
C TRP A 59 -10.62 0.98 -2.42
N VAL A 60 -10.93 2.24 -2.13
CA VAL A 60 -11.22 3.24 -3.17
C VAL A 60 -9.97 4.04 -3.51
N PRO A 61 -9.38 3.84 -4.70
CA PRO A 61 -8.24 4.64 -5.14
C PRO A 61 -8.69 6.03 -5.57
N MET A 62 -8.05 7.06 -5.02
CA MET A 62 -8.27 8.46 -5.39
C MET A 62 -6.99 9.11 -5.94
N GLY A 63 -5.85 8.48 -5.75
CA GLY A 63 -4.56 8.93 -6.26
C GLY A 63 -4.32 8.60 -7.73
N LYS A 64 -3.07 8.69 -8.15
CA LYS A 64 -2.67 8.52 -9.57
C LYS A 64 -2.72 7.07 -10.07
N GLY A 65 -2.59 6.07 -9.17
CA GLY A 65 -2.56 4.66 -9.53
C GLY A 65 -1.29 4.21 -10.25
N GLU A 66 -0.19 4.98 -10.18
CA GLU A 66 1.07 4.71 -10.87
C GLU A 66 1.73 3.38 -10.45
N TYR A 67 1.40 2.86 -9.25
CA TYR A 67 1.81 1.51 -8.81
C TYR A 67 1.21 0.38 -9.67
N CYS A 68 0.28 0.70 -10.58
CA CYS A 68 -0.28 -0.22 -11.56
C CYS A 68 0.40 -0.14 -12.95
N ASP A 69 1.41 0.68 -13.13
CA ASP A 69 2.10 0.81 -14.41
C ASP A 69 2.74 -0.52 -14.85
N PRO A 70 2.83 -0.81 -16.17
CA PRO A 70 3.45 -2.03 -16.67
C PRO A 70 4.88 -2.26 -16.17
N LYS A 71 5.64 -1.19 -15.92
CA LYS A 71 7.02 -1.26 -15.40
C LYS A 71 7.11 -1.84 -13.98
N MET A 72 6.00 -1.86 -13.24
CA MET A 72 5.95 -2.40 -11.87
C MET A 72 5.94 -3.93 -11.81
N LYS A 73 5.84 -4.60 -12.95
CA LYS A 73 5.76 -6.07 -13.02
C LYS A 73 6.93 -6.75 -12.30
N GLY A 74 6.60 -7.62 -11.33
CA GLY A 74 7.57 -8.32 -10.50
C GLY A 74 8.03 -7.54 -9.26
N HIS A 75 7.72 -6.25 -9.19
CA HIS A 75 8.04 -5.38 -8.07
C HIS A 75 6.82 -5.09 -7.21
N LEU A 76 5.81 -4.46 -7.81
CA LEU A 76 4.56 -4.09 -7.16
C LEU A 76 3.38 -4.71 -7.91
N ARG A 77 2.42 -5.25 -7.17
CA ARG A 77 1.16 -5.74 -7.72
C ARG A 77 -0.01 -5.23 -6.91
N HIS A 78 -0.93 -4.55 -7.57
CA HIS A 78 -2.13 -4.05 -6.92
C HIS A 78 -3.21 -5.13 -6.82
N ASN A 79 -3.81 -5.25 -5.64
CA ASN A 79 -5.02 -6.03 -5.41
C ASN A 79 -6.15 -5.06 -5.01
N ALA A 80 -7.03 -4.78 -5.95
CA ALA A 80 -8.14 -3.87 -5.75
C ALA A 80 -9.26 -4.54 -4.94
N MET A 81 -9.67 -3.92 -3.85
CA MET A 81 -10.89 -4.28 -3.13
C MET A 81 -12.10 -3.50 -3.67
N PHE A 82 -11.84 -2.43 -4.39
CA PHE A 82 -12.79 -1.66 -5.18
C PHE A 82 -12.08 -1.17 -6.44
N VAL A 83 -12.69 -1.36 -7.62
CA VAL A 83 -12.09 -0.97 -8.89
C VAL A 83 -12.48 0.45 -9.23
N GLY A 84 -11.64 1.41 -8.89
CA GLY A 84 -11.82 2.83 -9.19
C GLY A 84 -11.22 3.25 -10.54
N GLY A 85 -11.41 4.50 -10.90
CA GLY A 85 -10.91 5.09 -12.15
C GLY A 85 -9.40 4.84 -12.39
N PRO A 86 -8.53 5.18 -11.44
CA PRO A 86 -7.08 5.08 -11.61
C PRO A 86 -6.56 3.66 -11.87
N THR A 87 -7.25 2.64 -11.34
CA THR A 87 -6.78 1.24 -11.39
C THR A 87 -7.58 0.34 -12.34
N ARG A 88 -8.71 0.83 -12.88
CA ARG A 88 -9.63 0.05 -13.72
C ARG A 88 -8.95 -0.58 -14.93
N LYS A 89 -8.15 0.18 -15.64
CA LYS A 89 -7.43 -0.30 -16.83
C LYS A 89 -6.46 -1.43 -16.47
N ALA A 90 -5.75 -1.31 -15.36
CA ALA A 90 -4.81 -2.33 -14.91
C ALA A 90 -5.52 -3.65 -14.56
N VAL A 91 -6.70 -3.59 -13.94
CA VAL A 91 -7.52 -4.78 -13.66
C VAL A 91 -8.03 -5.41 -14.96
N GLN A 92 -8.53 -4.62 -15.90
CA GLN A 92 -9.00 -5.12 -17.20
C GLN A 92 -7.90 -5.78 -18.04
N GLU A 93 -6.67 -5.30 -17.92
CA GLU A 93 -5.49 -5.85 -18.61
C GLU A 93 -4.80 -6.99 -17.83
N GLY A 94 -5.32 -7.41 -16.67
CA GLY A 94 -4.75 -8.47 -15.84
C GLY A 94 -3.44 -8.09 -15.12
N ARG A 95 -3.10 -6.79 -15.07
CA ARG A 95 -1.92 -6.28 -14.36
C ARG A 95 -2.17 -6.03 -12.88
N ALA A 96 -3.43 -5.96 -12.49
CA ALA A 96 -3.88 -5.87 -11.11
C ALA A 96 -4.95 -6.92 -10.83
N ASP A 97 -5.07 -7.32 -9.58
CA ASP A 97 -6.06 -8.27 -9.12
C ASP A 97 -7.30 -7.56 -8.57
N TYR A 98 -8.40 -8.27 -8.47
CA TYR A 98 -9.62 -7.80 -7.83
C TYR A 98 -10.12 -8.84 -6.83
N THR A 99 -10.31 -8.43 -5.59
CA THR A 99 -10.88 -9.27 -4.52
C THR A 99 -12.27 -8.77 -4.16
N PRO A 100 -13.35 -9.40 -4.69
CA PRO A 100 -14.71 -9.04 -4.33
C PRO A 100 -15.04 -9.42 -2.90
N PHE A 101 -15.72 -8.55 -2.17
CA PHE A 101 -16.17 -8.81 -0.80
C PHE A 101 -17.29 -7.85 -0.41
N PHE A 102 -18.05 -8.20 0.62
CA PHE A 102 -18.94 -7.24 1.26
C PHE A 102 -18.19 -6.39 2.26
N PHE A 103 -18.45 -5.09 2.32
CA PHE A 103 -17.69 -4.15 3.15
C PHE A 103 -17.58 -4.57 4.63
N HIS A 104 -18.64 -5.14 5.20
CA HIS A 104 -18.64 -5.65 6.58
C HIS A 104 -17.66 -6.83 6.80
N GLN A 105 -17.21 -7.49 5.74
CA GLN A 105 -16.23 -8.57 5.81
C GLN A 105 -14.79 -8.09 5.81
N SER A 106 -14.57 -6.78 5.66
CA SER A 106 -13.22 -6.20 5.54
C SER A 106 -12.30 -6.54 6.72
N THR A 107 -12.85 -6.64 7.93
CA THR A 107 -12.09 -7.02 9.13
C THR A 107 -11.44 -8.41 9.02
N ARG A 108 -12.03 -9.34 8.27
CA ARG A 108 -11.46 -10.69 8.07
C ARG A 108 -10.10 -10.67 7.40
N PHE A 109 -9.87 -9.73 6.47
CA PHE A 109 -8.57 -9.60 5.81
C PHE A 109 -7.43 -9.25 6.77
N PHE A 110 -7.75 -8.73 7.94
CA PHE A 110 -6.79 -8.32 8.97
C PHE A 110 -6.72 -9.30 10.15
N SER A 111 -7.78 -10.08 10.41
CA SER A 111 -7.91 -10.95 11.59
C SER A 111 -7.57 -12.41 11.34
N ASP A 112 -7.73 -12.93 10.10
CA ASP A 112 -7.65 -14.37 9.80
C ASP A 112 -6.23 -14.94 9.77
N GLY A 113 -5.31 -14.42 10.58
CA GLY A 113 -4.04 -15.10 10.88
C GLY A 113 -3.16 -15.46 9.69
N THR A 114 -3.48 -14.97 8.48
CA THR A 114 -2.57 -15.12 7.35
C THR A 114 -1.25 -14.46 7.73
N LYS A 115 -0.21 -15.26 7.84
CA LYS A 115 1.15 -14.91 8.28
C LYS A 115 1.87 -13.88 7.39
N GLN A 116 1.12 -13.15 6.56
CA GLN A 116 1.67 -12.16 5.66
C GLN A 116 1.94 -10.85 6.43
N LYS A 117 3.17 -10.39 6.36
CA LYS A 117 3.57 -9.10 6.89
C LYS A 117 2.70 -8.01 6.24
N ARG A 118 2.00 -7.25 7.07
CA ARG A 118 1.14 -6.15 6.64
C ARG A 118 1.76 -4.84 7.12
N LEU A 119 1.88 -3.90 6.22
CA LEU A 119 2.28 -2.54 6.52
C LEU A 119 1.10 -1.62 6.20
N ILE A 120 0.79 -0.73 7.11
CA ILE A 120 -0.33 0.20 6.95
C ILE A 120 0.25 1.60 6.75
N PHE A 121 -0.06 2.21 5.63
CA PHE A 121 0.24 3.60 5.35
C PHE A 121 -0.97 4.46 5.68
N GLN A 122 -0.79 5.40 6.58
CA GLN A 122 -1.81 6.40 6.92
C GLN A 122 -1.17 7.79 6.90
N PRO A 123 -1.93 8.83 6.57
CA PRO A 123 -1.48 10.20 6.80
C PRO A 123 -1.15 10.36 8.28
N GLY A 124 0.00 10.97 8.58
CA GLY A 124 0.31 11.42 9.93
C GLY A 124 -0.62 12.57 10.31
N GLU A 125 -1.03 12.61 11.58
CA GLU A 125 -1.65 13.79 12.18
C GLU A 125 -0.63 14.88 12.44
#